data_1232281d7ff8ebff65fd8582cd223f95
#
_entry.id   1232281d7ff8ebff65fd8582cd223f95
#
_cell.length_a   1.000
_cell.length_b   1.000
_cell.length_c   1.000
_cell.angle_alpha   90.00
_cell.angle_beta   90.00
_cell.angle_gamma   90.00
#
_symmetry.space_group_name_H-M   'P 1'
#
loop_
_entity.id
_entity.type
_entity.pdbx_description
1 polymer ?
#
loop_
_entity_poly.entity_id
_entity_poly.type
_entity_poly.pdbx_seq_one_letter_code
_entity_poly.pdbx_strand_id
1 'polypeptide(L)'
;MTTANAYKTESDIEAAVVGLYSDMNPYPGDSWLYYGGYMIMITDYATDMGYSTAAGDPTKLSNMTYDASNRYFSNNWRDMYNVISNANTILDNVESIDMSVEKKNLVKGQAKFLRAMAYRDLTDAWGPVPFITSLVKNPFTLNDVPLTPVSEIESVLISDLKECINILPASWSGQDLARATKGAAATLLGKIYLRNHDYTNAKTYIDMVLNSGEYELESDFKYVWSENNKYGKEMIFALLHETGQNAAEIACHFGPSDHPDVPGRWQYYGVSLPFWRSYDKEDPRREFFYYDYTGDSKRDDKSNYGFHYMIPEEGVVDVPNDTTKYMQNVATMKYTYDMISDAYYDGRTICVFRLSDVILCKAEIENNLNGPAAALPYLNQIRGRAGAPEYGKNSRFPVPATKEAMNDAILKERGYELVFEFQRRADLIRFGKYEEIVNAHLKKLGIAQPTNVTSDLRYFPYPLNDAQLNPNLANENPSRLPK
;
A
#
# COMPACT_ATOMS: atom_id res chain seq x y z
N MET A 1 -14.38 28.84 9.10
CA MET A 1 -13.65 29.25 10.33
C MET A 1 -12.30 29.78 9.92
N THR A 2 -11.85 30.92 10.42
CA THR A 2 -10.47 31.36 10.20
C THR A 2 -9.55 30.54 11.11
N THR A 3 -8.39 30.14 10.62
CA THR A 3 -7.38 29.34 11.36
C THR A 3 -7.06 29.90 12.76
N ALA A 4 -7.15 31.19 12.97
CA ALA A 4 -6.92 31.86 14.26
C ALA A 4 -7.93 31.49 15.40
N ASN A 5 -9.05 30.82 15.05
CA ASN A 5 -10.08 30.42 15.99
C ASN A 5 -10.30 28.91 16.12
N ALA A 6 -9.56 28.10 15.37
CA ALA A 6 -9.81 26.66 15.23
C ALA A 6 -9.10 25.79 16.27
N TYR A 7 -8.06 26.28 16.93
CA TYR A 7 -7.21 25.50 17.86
C TYR A 7 -7.05 26.29 19.17
N LYS A 8 -8.03 26.20 20.08
CA LYS A 8 -8.01 26.91 21.35
C LYS A 8 -8.08 25.99 22.58
N THR A 9 -8.65 24.84 22.42
CA THR A 9 -8.90 23.91 23.52
C THR A 9 -8.29 22.53 23.24
N GLU A 10 -8.12 21.73 24.29
CA GLU A 10 -7.75 20.34 24.20
C GLU A 10 -8.67 19.56 23.23
N SER A 11 -10.00 19.80 23.31
CA SER A 11 -10.97 19.16 22.42
C SER A 11 -10.76 19.53 20.94
N ASP A 12 -10.37 20.77 20.67
CA ASP A 12 -10.13 21.21 19.27
C ASP A 12 -8.91 20.47 18.66
N ILE A 13 -7.82 20.36 19.44
CA ILE A 13 -6.60 19.71 18.95
C ILE A 13 -6.76 18.19 18.83
N GLU A 14 -7.50 17.56 19.76
CA GLU A 14 -7.85 16.14 19.66
C GLU A 14 -8.73 15.85 18.44
N ALA A 15 -9.73 16.71 18.17
CA ALA A 15 -10.54 16.59 16.96
C ALA A 15 -9.71 16.77 15.68
N ALA A 16 -8.71 17.65 15.70
CA ALA A 16 -7.78 17.82 14.58
C ALA A 16 -6.91 16.57 14.35
N VAL A 17 -6.46 15.91 15.42
CA VAL A 17 -5.74 14.62 15.29
C VAL A 17 -6.63 13.54 14.68
N VAL A 18 -7.90 13.44 15.11
CA VAL A 18 -8.86 12.50 14.49
C VAL A 18 -9.06 12.83 13.01
N GLY A 19 -9.21 14.13 12.68
CA GLY A 19 -9.29 14.61 11.30
C GLY A 19 -8.06 14.19 10.46
N LEU A 20 -6.87 14.22 11.05
CA LEU A 20 -5.64 13.82 10.36
C LEU A 20 -5.62 12.32 9.98
N TYR A 21 -6.20 11.44 10.82
CA TYR A 21 -6.41 10.03 10.41
C TYR A 21 -7.44 9.91 9.29
N SER A 22 -8.47 10.76 9.29
CA SER A 22 -9.43 10.80 8.18
C SER A 22 -8.81 11.25 6.87
N ASP A 23 -7.80 12.13 6.89
CA ASP A 23 -7.06 12.55 5.70
C ASP A 23 -6.25 11.41 5.06
N MET A 24 -5.89 10.37 5.82
CA MET A 24 -5.27 9.17 5.28
C MET A 24 -6.24 8.34 4.43
N ASN A 25 -7.52 8.49 4.65
CA ASN A 25 -8.60 7.85 3.91
C ASN A 25 -9.86 8.71 3.95
N PRO A 26 -9.88 9.85 3.25
CA PRO A 26 -10.98 10.80 3.31
C PRO A 26 -12.28 10.23 2.74
N TYR A 27 -13.39 10.55 3.41
CA TYR A 27 -14.78 10.25 3.09
C TYR A 27 -15.64 11.51 3.30
N PRO A 28 -16.79 11.74 2.66
CA PRO A 28 -17.46 11.04 1.56
C PRO A 28 -17.48 11.87 0.26
N GLY A 29 -17.59 11.18 -0.86
CA GLY A 29 -17.87 11.79 -2.16
C GLY A 29 -16.80 11.56 -3.21
N ASP A 30 -15.52 11.45 -2.82
CA ASP A 30 -14.41 10.98 -3.63
C ASP A 30 -13.68 9.87 -2.84
N SER A 31 -14.36 8.76 -2.65
CA SER A 31 -14.01 7.64 -1.76
C SER A 31 -12.74 6.86 -2.12
N TRP A 32 -11.95 7.37 -3.06
CA TRP A 32 -10.76 6.74 -3.62
C TRP A 32 -9.45 7.38 -3.20
N LEU A 33 -9.48 8.31 -2.27
CA LEU A 33 -8.35 9.14 -1.95
C LEU A 33 -7.31 8.36 -1.12
N TYR A 34 -6.04 8.61 -1.36
CA TYR A 34 -4.86 8.08 -0.69
C TYR A 34 -4.95 6.56 -0.45
N TYR A 35 -4.91 6.09 0.80
CA TYR A 35 -4.99 4.65 1.10
C TYR A 35 -6.34 4.01 0.76
N GLY A 36 -7.40 4.77 0.55
CA GLY A 36 -8.71 4.26 0.14
C GLY A 36 -8.74 3.59 -1.25
N GLY A 37 -7.70 3.75 -2.05
CA GLY A 37 -7.61 3.12 -3.37
C GLY A 37 -6.56 3.72 -4.29
N TYR A 38 -6.30 5.02 -4.23
CA TYR A 38 -5.34 5.66 -5.13
C TYR A 38 -3.90 5.24 -4.87
N MET A 39 -3.53 4.92 -3.63
CA MET A 39 -2.21 4.45 -3.29
C MET A 39 -1.90 3.10 -3.97
N ILE A 40 -2.84 2.16 -4.01
CA ILE A 40 -2.68 0.88 -4.71
C ILE A 40 -2.33 1.10 -6.18
N MET A 41 -2.90 2.13 -6.82
CA MET A 41 -2.64 2.43 -8.23
C MET A 41 -1.17 2.76 -8.50
N ILE A 42 -0.52 3.51 -7.63
CA ILE A 42 0.88 3.89 -7.81
C ILE A 42 1.87 2.90 -7.18
N THR A 43 1.42 2.02 -6.29
CA THR A 43 2.29 1.04 -5.63
C THR A 43 2.26 -0.35 -6.24
N ASP A 44 1.12 -0.76 -6.83
CA ASP A 44 0.93 -2.15 -7.25
C ASP A 44 0.58 -2.26 -8.75
N TYR A 45 -0.05 -1.24 -9.37
CA TYR A 45 -0.44 -1.29 -10.79
C TYR A 45 0.68 -0.93 -11.76
N ALA A 46 1.59 -0.05 -11.38
CA ALA A 46 2.80 0.22 -12.18
C ALA A 46 3.90 -0.83 -11.90
N THR A 47 3.50 -2.11 -11.84
CA THR A 47 4.37 -3.27 -11.52
C THR A 47 3.92 -4.51 -12.30
N ASP A 48 4.40 -5.69 -11.91
CA ASP A 48 3.94 -6.98 -12.44
C ASP A 48 2.65 -7.50 -11.77
N MET A 49 2.19 -6.85 -10.69
CA MET A 49 1.10 -7.36 -9.87
C MET A 49 -0.29 -6.97 -10.40
N GLY A 50 -0.55 -5.67 -10.49
CA GLY A 50 -1.88 -5.17 -10.79
C GLY A 50 -2.18 -5.06 -12.28
N TYR A 51 -3.43 -5.33 -12.66
CA TYR A 51 -3.93 -5.08 -14.01
C TYR A 51 -5.36 -4.53 -13.95
N SER A 52 -5.61 -3.44 -14.67
CA SER A 52 -6.92 -2.82 -14.73
C SER A 52 -7.62 -3.07 -16.06
N THR A 53 -8.90 -3.42 -16.00
CA THR A 53 -9.79 -3.48 -17.17
C THR A 53 -10.51 -2.15 -17.40
N ALA A 54 -10.45 -1.21 -16.46
CA ALA A 54 -11.03 0.12 -16.59
C ALA A 54 -10.20 0.97 -17.55
N ALA A 55 -10.84 1.50 -18.59
CA ALA A 55 -10.18 2.33 -19.60
C ALA A 55 -9.60 3.63 -19.01
N GLY A 56 -8.56 4.16 -19.64
CA GLY A 56 -7.93 5.44 -19.28
C GLY A 56 -6.78 5.30 -18.27
N ASP A 57 -6.75 6.14 -17.26
CA ASP A 57 -5.61 6.27 -16.36
C ASP A 57 -5.21 4.99 -15.61
N PRO A 58 -6.14 4.12 -15.14
CA PRO A 58 -5.76 2.86 -14.52
C PRO A 58 -5.00 1.94 -15.46
N THR A 59 -5.52 1.77 -16.69
CA THR A 59 -4.87 0.94 -17.72
C THR A 59 -3.53 1.52 -18.15
N LYS A 60 -3.40 2.85 -18.23
CA LYS A 60 -2.11 3.50 -18.53
C LYS A 60 -1.04 3.17 -17.49
N LEU A 61 -1.40 3.06 -16.20
CA LEU A 61 -0.47 2.62 -15.15
C LEU A 61 -0.02 1.18 -15.37
N SER A 62 -0.97 0.26 -15.53
CA SER A 62 -0.66 -1.17 -15.74
C SER A 62 0.17 -1.41 -17.01
N ASN A 63 -0.03 -0.60 -18.05
CA ASN A 63 0.66 -0.73 -19.34
C ASN A 63 1.93 0.14 -19.43
N MET A 64 2.28 0.88 -18.38
CA MET A 64 3.42 1.82 -18.38
C MET A 64 3.36 2.84 -19.51
N THR A 65 2.16 3.35 -19.81
CA THR A 65 1.90 4.37 -20.87
C THR A 65 1.37 5.68 -20.29
N TYR A 66 1.60 5.91 -19.02
CA TYR A 66 1.16 7.11 -18.31
C TYR A 66 1.96 8.35 -18.67
N ASP A 67 1.39 9.50 -18.40
CA ASP A 67 2.03 10.82 -18.45
C ASP A 67 1.74 11.60 -17.17
N ALA A 68 2.27 12.82 -17.07
CA ALA A 68 2.11 13.68 -15.90
C ALA A 68 0.66 14.10 -15.59
N SER A 69 -0.27 13.94 -16.55
CA SER A 69 -1.69 14.25 -16.37
C SER A 69 -2.50 13.14 -15.70
N ASN A 70 -1.88 11.96 -15.44
CA ASN A 70 -2.56 10.84 -14.81
C ASN A 70 -3.16 11.26 -13.46
N ARG A 71 -4.47 11.07 -13.28
CA ARG A 71 -5.21 11.53 -12.09
C ARG A 71 -4.71 10.90 -10.79
N TYR A 72 -4.15 9.71 -10.84
CA TYR A 72 -3.62 9.04 -9.63
C TYR A 72 -2.36 9.73 -9.11
N PHE A 73 -1.60 10.40 -9.96
CA PHE A 73 -0.47 11.21 -9.51
C PHE A 73 -0.96 12.47 -8.80
N SER A 74 -1.84 13.25 -9.43
CA SER A 74 -2.35 14.50 -8.84
C SER A 74 -3.13 14.28 -7.55
N ASN A 75 -3.94 13.23 -7.48
CA ASN A 75 -4.74 12.95 -6.31
C ASN A 75 -3.89 12.47 -5.13
N ASN A 76 -3.00 11.48 -5.32
CA ASN A 76 -2.09 11.06 -4.25
C ASN A 76 -1.19 12.19 -3.75
N TRP A 77 -0.63 12.99 -4.67
CA TRP A 77 0.18 14.17 -4.34
C TRP A 77 -0.58 15.15 -3.45
N ARG A 78 -1.77 15.56 -3.89
CA ARG A 78 -2.64 16.48 -3.13
C ARG A 78 -2.95 15.93 -1.75
N ASP A 79 -3.33 14.66 -1.65
CA ASP A 79 -3.80 14.08 -0.39
C ASP A 79 -2.65 13.90 0.60
N MET A 80 -1.47 13.48 0.13
CA MET A 80 -0.26 13.43 0.96
C MET A 80 0.13 14.81 1.50
N TYR A 81 0.06 15.86 0.66
CA TYR A 81 0.33 17.23 1.12
C TYR A 81 -0.78 17.79 2.03
N ASN A 82 -2.02 17.34 1.92
CA ASN A 82 -3.07 17.65 2.87
C ASN A 82 -2.74 17.09 4.27
N VAL A 83 -2.34 15.81 4.34
CA VAL A 83 -1.87 15.19 5.60
C VAL A 83 -0.70 15.99 6.19
N ILE A 84 0.30 16.35 5.39
CA ILE A 84 1.45 17.14 5.82
C ILE A 84 1.05 18.51 6.34
N SER A 85 0.18 19.23 5.62
CA SER A 85 -0.30 20.55 5.99
C SER A 85 -1.06 20.53 7.32
N ASN A 86 -1.95 19.57 7.48
CA ASN A 86 -2.74 19.42 8.70
C ASN A 86 -1.88 18.96 9.88
N ALA A 87 -0.91 18.06 9.67
CA ALA A 87 0.06 17.67 10.69
C ALA A 87 0.91 18.87 11.15
N ASN A 88 1.42 19.68 10.20
CA ASN A 88 2.18 20.89 10.52
C ASN A 88 1.32 21.90 11.31
N THR A 89 0.06 22.05 10.93
CA THR A 89 -0.87 22.93 11.66
C THR A 89 -1.06 22.48 13.10
N ILE A 90 -1.22 21.17 13.36
CA ILE A 90 -1.32 20.60 14.70
C ILE A 90 -0.02 20.88 15.48
N LEU A 91 1.13 20.58 14.89
CA LEU A 91 2.45 20.71 15.52
C LEU A 91 2.76 22.18 15.92
N ASP A 92 2.38 23.13 15.07
CA ASP A 92 2.63 24.56 15.32
C ASP A 92 1.68 25.14 16.39
N ASN A 93 0.51 24.53 16.64
CA ASN A 93 -0.48 25.05 17.60
C ASN A 93 -0.50 24.33 18.94
N VAL A 94 -0.11 23.05 19.04
CA VAL A 94 -0.28 22.21 20.23
C VAL A 94 0.38 22.77 21.48
N GLU A 95 1.53 23.46 21.36
CA GLU A 95 2.23 24.01 22.51
C GLU A 95 1.46 25.14 23.20
N SER A 96 0.65 25.89 22.45
CA SER A 96 -0.17 26.98 22.97
C SER A 96 -1.45 26.53 23.70
N ILE A 97 -1.84 25.27 23.57
CA ILE A 97 -3.06 24.72 24.15
C ILE A 97 -2.85 24.41 25.63
N ASP A 98 -3.81 24.77 26.46
CA ASP A 98 -3.83 24.40 27.88
C ASP A 98 -4.24 22.94 28.05
N MET A 99 -3.25 22.06 28.13
CA MET A 99 -3.41 20.63 28.36
C MET A 99 -2.12 20.06 28.97
N SER A 100 -2.19 18.84 29.51
CA SER A 100 -1.02 18.20 30.13
C SER A 100 0.12 17.95 29.12
N VAL A 101 1.35 17.97 29.60
CA VAL A 101 2.55 17.70 28.79
C VAL A 101 2.47 16.30 28.12
N GLU A 102 1.93 15.32 28.86
CA GLU A 102 1.75 13.97 28.33
C GLU A 102 0.81 13.96 27.12
N LYS A 103 -0.34 14.61 27.21
CA LYS A 103 -1.30 14.72 26.10
C LYS A 103 -0.71 15.50 24.93
N LYS A 104 0.01 16.61 25.18
CA LYS A 104 0.75 17.33 24.10
C LYS A 104 1.71 16.39 23.36
N ASN A 105 2.44 15.60 24.11
CA ASN A 105 3.38 14.65 23.51
C ASN A 105 2.66 13.59 22.68
N LEU A 106 1.54 13.02 23.14
CA LEU A 106 0.75 12.07 22.36
C LEU A 106 0.20 12.69 21.07
N VAL A 107 -0.29 13.92 21.12
CA VAL A 107 -0.71 14.67 19.92
C VAL A 107 0.46 14.85 18.94
N LYS A 108 1.61 15.32 19.43
CA LYS A 108 2.82 15.49 18.59
C LYS A 108 3.30 14.18 17.99
N GLY A 109 3.32 13.10 18.77
CA GLY A 109 3.73 11.79 18.30
C GLY A 109 2.85 11.29 17.14
N GLN A 110 1.54 11.42 17.24
CA GLN A 110 0.61 11.03 16.19
C GLN A 110 0.76 11.90 14.93
N ALA A 111 0.83 13.22 15.09
CA ALA A 111 0.99 14.15 13.96
C ALA A 111 2.34 13.92 13.23
N LYS A 112 3.44 13.74 13.96
CA LYS A 112 4.76 13.42 13.39
C LYS A 112 4.76 12.08 12.66
N PHE A 113 4.14 11.04 13.21
CA PHE A 113 4.03 9.73 12.57
C PHE A 113 3.28 9.81 11.23
N LEU A 114 2.10 10.44 11.19
CA LEU A 114 1.30 10.56 9.97
C LEU A 114 1.99 11.44 8.92
N ARG A 115 2.65 12.53 9.34
CA ARG A 115 3.49 13.33 8.46
C ARG A 115 4.66 12.53 7.87
N ALA A 116 5.32 11.71 8.70
CA ALA A 116 6.40 10.84 8.24
C ALA A 116 5.92 9.77 7.25
N MET A 117 4.73 9.21 7.45
CA MET A 117 4.07 8.32 6.48
C MET A 117 3.90 9.02 5.14
N ALA A 118 3.29 10.21 5.11
CA ALA A 118 3.02 10.95 3.89
C ALA A 118 4.32 11.32 3.15
N TYR A 119 5.37 11.77 3.84
CA TYR A 119 6.65 12.05 3.20
C TYR A 119 7.38 10.80 2.71
N ARG A 120 7.29 9.68 3.43
CA ARG A 120 7.83 8.41 2.95
C ARG A 120 7.16 8.01 1.63
N ASP A 121 5.83 8.11 1.55
CA ASP A 121 5.08 7.75 0.35
C ASP A 121 5.39 8.71 -0.82
N LEU A 122 5.46 10.03 -0.56
CA LEU A 122 5.91 11.01 -1.55
C LEU A 122 7.30 10.69 -2.11
N THR A 123 8.26 10.40 -1.22
CA THR A 123 9.63 10.12 -1.63
C THR A 123 9.80 8.75 -2.30
N ASP A 124 8.96 7.77 -1.96
CA ASP A 124 8.92 6.48 -2.68
C ASP A 124 8.36 6.64 -4.11
N ALA A 125 7.36 7.51 -4.29
CA ALA A 125 6.71 7.71 -5.57
C ALA A 125 7.47 8.71 -6.48
N TRP A 126 7.93 9.85 -5.94
CA TRP A 126 8.48 10.97 -6.70
C TRP A 126 9.95 11.31 -6.41
N GLY A 127 10.57 10.69 -5.42
CA GLY A 127 11.95 10.99 -5.03
C GLY A 127 12.07 12.33 -4.32
N PRO A 128 12.95 13.26 -4.77
CA PRO A 128 13.04 14.60 -4.21
C PRO A 128 11.71 15.34 -4.34
N VAL A 129 11.25 15.99 -3.27
CA VAL A 129 9.96 16.72 -3.25
C VAL A 129 10.11 18.02 -2.44
N PRO A 130 9.20 19.00 -2.57
CA PRO A 130 9.12 20.14 -1.67
C PRO A 130 8.96 19.68 -0.21
N PHE A 131 9.86 20.10 0.67
CA PHE A 131 9.86 19.68 2.07
C PHE A 131 9.38 20.81 2.98
N ILE A 132 8.15 20.68 3.49
CA ILE A 132 7.43 21.70 4.26
C ILE A 132 7.19 21.16 5.66
N THR A 133 7.77 21.76 6.68
CA THR A 133 7.74 21.28 8.07
C THR A 133 7.00 22.19 9.04
N SER A 134 6.39 23.28 8.55
CA SER A 134 5.62 24.24 9.32
C SER A 134 4.38 24.72 8.56
N LEU A 135 3.49 25.39 9.26
CA LEU A 135 2.27 25.99 8.69
C LEU A 135 2.60 27.01 7.61
N VAL A 136 2.07 26.80 6.41
CA VAL A 136 2.20 27.75 5.30
C VAL A 136 1.16 28.85 5.44
N LYS A 137 1.57 30.07 5.79
CA LYS A 137 0.69 31.24 5.95
C LYS A 137 0.29 31.88 4.61
N ASN A 138 1.15 31.79 3.61
CA ASN A 138 0.92 32.31 2.27
C ASN A 138 1.10 31.21 1.23
N PRO A 139 0.01 30.67 0.64
CA PRO A 139 0.09 29.57 -0.33
C PRO A 139 0.96 29.87 -1.57
N PHE A 140 1.06 31.14 -1.96
CA PHE A 140 1.85 31.54 -3.14
C PHE A 140 3.37 31.28 -2.96
N THR A 141 3.84 31.13 -1.72
CA THR A 141 5.24 30.76 -1.45
C THR A 141 5.56 29.33 -1.84
N LEU A 142 4.53 28.48 -2.07
CA LEU A 142 4.70 27.09 -2.49
C LEU A 142 5.09 26.97 -3.97
N ASN A 143 4.85 27.99 -4.78
CA ASN A 143 5.11 27.96 -6.22
C ASN A 143 6.60 27.96 -6.60
N ASP A 144 7.50 28.19 -5.66
CA ASP A 144 8.94 28.24 -5.90
C ASP A 144 9.75 27.46 -4.82
N VAL A 145 9.10 26.55 -4.11
CA VAL A 145 9.79 25.70 -3.13
C VAL A 145 10.71 24.73 -3.87
N PRO A 146 12.01 24.71 -3.56
CA PRO A 146 12.94 23.79 -4.20
C PRO A 146 12.67 22.34 -3.81
N LEU A 147 13.15 21.42 -4.66
CA LEU A 147 13.16 20.00 -4.35
C LEU A 147 14.20 19.69 -3.29
N THR A 148 13.79 19.07 -2.20
CA THR A 148 14.70 18.60 -1.15
C THR A 148 15.12 17.16 -1.44
N PRO A 149 16.41 16.84 -1.41
CA PRO A 149 16.90 15.48 -1.58
C PRO A 149 16.26 14.48 -0.59
N VAL A 150 16.01 13.27 -1.05
CA VAL A 150 15.41 12.21 -0.23
C VAL A 150 16.15 11.97 1.08
N SER A 151 17.49 11.97 1.04
CA SER A 151 18.34 11.76 2.23
C SER A 151 18.18 12.85 3.30
N GLU A 152 17.95 14.09 2.89
CA GLU A 152 17.71 15.20 3.83
C GLU A 152 16.32 15.05 4.48
N ILE A 153 15.30 14.75 3.68
CA ILE A 153 13.96 14.46 4.19
C ILE A 153 14.01 13.30 5.19
N GLU A 154 14.62 12.18 4.81
CA GLU A 154 14.75 11.00 5.67
C GLU A 154 15.47 11.28 6.99
N SER A 155 16.47 12.15 6.99
CA SER A 155 17.17 12.53 8.22
C SER A 155 16.20 13.12 9.25
N VAL A 156 15.25 13.94 8.81
CA VAL A 156 14.20 14.51 9.68
C VAL A 156 13.18 13.44 10.07
N LEU A 157 12.71 12.60 9.11
CA LEU A 157 11.77 11.52 9.41
C LEU A 157 12.33 10.52 10.42
N ILE A 158 13.62 10.17 10.31
CA ILE A 158 14.30 9.29 11.27
C ILE A 158 14.30 9.91 12.67
N SER A 159 14.57 11.22 12.78
CA SER A 159 14.51 11.93 14.06
C SER A 159 13.10 11.94 14.65
N ASP A 160 12.11 12.31 13.84
CA ASP A 160 10.70 12.37 14.24
C ASP A 160 10.18 10.96 14.68
N LEU A 161 10.52 9.90 13.93
CA LEU A 161 10.07 8.55 14.26
C LEU A 161 10.75 7.99 15.53
N LYS A 162 12.01 8.32 15.79
CA LYS A 162 12.67 8.00 17.07
C LYS A 162 11.96 8.66 18.25
N GLU A 163 11.52 9.90 18.09
CA GLU A 163 10.72 10.58 19.09
C GLU A 163 9.34 9.90 19.26
N CYS A 164 8.66 9.56 18.15
CA CYS A 164 7.39 8.82 18.18
C CYS A 164 7.50 7.49 18.95
N ILE A 165 8.58 6.73 18.75
CA ILE A 165 8.84 5.46 19.46
C ILE A 165 8.93 5.66 20.98
N ASN A 166 9.43 6.81 21.44
CA ASN A 166 9.54 7.12 22.86
C ASN A 166 8.23 7.63 23.48
N ILE A 167 7.36 8.25 22.67
CA ILE A 167 6.14 8.94 23.11
C ILE A 167 4.91 8.04 22.98
N LEU A 168 4.77 7.35 21.85
CA LEU A 168 3.56 6.60 21.53
C LEU A 168 3.44 5.35 22.40
N PRO A 169 2.22 4.97 22.81
CA PRO A 169 2.01 3.74 23.60
C PRO A 169 2.26 2.48 22.76
N ALA A 170 2.41 1.36 23.42
CA ALA A 170 2.56 0.05 22.79
C ALA A 170 1.27 -0.36 22.07
N SER A 171 0.11 -0.07 22.68
CA SER A 171 -1.23 -0.38 22.15
C SER A 171 -2.25 0.68 22.58
N TRP A 172 -3.37 0.74 21.87
CA TRP A 172 -4.54 1.54 22.20
C TRP A 172 -5.75 0.64 22.42
N SER A 173 -6.80 1.16 23.02
CA SER A 173 -8.05 0.43 23.28
C SER A 173 -9.29 1.27 23.00
N GLY A 174 -10.43 0.60 22.87
CA GLY A 174 -11.71 1.27 22.62
C GLY A 174 -11.73 2.05 21.31
N GLN A 175 -12.18 3.29 21.35
CA GLN A 175 -12.30 4.16 20.16
C GLN A 175 -10.94 4.57 19.57
N ASP A 176 -9.86 4.42 20.31
CA ASP A 176 -8.51 4.80 19.89
C ASP A 176 -7.73 3.64 19.23
N LEU A 177 -8.31 2.46 19.10
CA LEU A 177 -7.65 1.19 18.74
C LEU A 177 -6.75 1.27 17.50
N ALA A 178 -7.11 2.06 16.49
CA ALA A 178 -6.35 2.18 15.23
C ALA A 178 -5.36 3.35 15.21
N ARG A 179 -5.17 4.07 16.31
CA ARG A 179 -4.18 5.16 16.36
C ARG A 179 -2.74 4.62 16.29
N ALA A 180 -1.83 5.48 15.87
CA ALA A 180 -0.41 5.14 15.74
C ALA A 180 0.20 4.66 17.07
N THR A 181 0.92 3.56 17.02
CA THR A 181 1.59 2.92 18.15
C THR A 181 3.11 3.05 18.04
N LYS A 182 3.80 2.74 19.13
CA LYS A 182 5.27 2.54 19.13
C LYS A 182 5.69 1.52 18.06
N GLY A 183 4.95 0.43 17.89
CA GLY A 183 5.22 -0.61 16.89
C GLY A 183 5.05 -0.11 15.45
N ALA A 184 4.03 0.72 15.19
CA ALA A 184 3.83 1.36 13.89
C ALA A 184 5.00 2.29 13.53
N ALA A 185 5.44 3.13 14.48
CA ALA A 185 6.58 4.02 14.28
C ALA A 185 7.90 3.25 14.06
N ALA A 186 8.13 2.17 14.82
CA ALA A 186 9.30 1.31 14.66
C ALA A 186 9.28 0.57 13.31
N THR A 187 8.12 0.09 12.86
CA THR A 187 7.96 -0.54 11.54
C THR A 187 8.33 0.44 10.42
N LEU A 188 7.76 1.64 10.44
CA LEU A 188 8.06 2.67 9.44
C LEU A 188 9.55 3.04 9.42
N LEU A 189 10.15 3.23 10.59
CA LEU A 189 11.57 3.56 10.71
C LEU A 189 12.46 2.42 10.20
N GLY A 190 12.15 1.17 10.54
CA GLY A 190 12.84 -0.01 10.02
C GLY A 190 12.77 -0.11 8.49
N LYS A 191 11.62 0.22 7.90
CA LYS A 191 11.43 0.24 6.44
C LYS A 191 12.19 1.38 5.74
N ILE A 192 12.33 2.55 6.37
CA ILE A 192 13.17 3.64 5.86
C ILE A 192 14.65 3.19 5.82
N TYR A 193 15.15 2.56 6.85
CA TYR A 193 16.52 2.01 6.85
C TYR A 193 16.69 0.88 5.81
N LEU A 194 15.69 0.01 5.63
CA LEU A 194 15.70 -1.03 4.59
C LEU A 194 15.79 -0.42 3.19
N ARG A 195 15.05 0.66 2.90
CA ARG A 195 15.11 1.36 1.61
C ARG A 195 16.54 1.80 1.27
N ASN A 196 17.31 2.17 2.28
CA ASN A 196 18.70 2.59 2.16
C ASN A 196 19.73 1.46 2.31
N HIS A 197 19.29 0.20 2.38
CA HIS A 197 20.13 -0.98 2.64
C HIS A 197 20.96 -0.89 3.93
N ASP A 198 20.53 -0.06 4.89
CA ASP A 198 21.10 -0.02 6.23
C ASP A 198 20.48 -1.12 7.09
N TYR A 199 20.90 -2.36 6.80
CA TYR A 199 20.38 -3.55 7.45
C TYR A 199 20.63 -3.59 8.95
N THR A 200 21.70 -2.96 9.43
CA THR A 200 22.03 -2.91 10.85
C THR A 200 21.02 -2.08 11.64
N ASN A 201 20.74 -0.88 11.19
CA ASN A 201 19.73 -0.04 11.83
C ASN A 201 18.33 -0.58 11.59
N ALA A 202 18.00 -1.08 10.38
CA ALA A 202 16.73 -1.72 10.09
C ALA A 202 16.46 -2.88 11.08
N LYS A 203 17.45 -3.74 11.33
CA LYS A 203 17.35 -4.84 12.30
C LYS A 203 16.90 -4.37 13.67
N THR A 204 17.47 -3.27 14.17
CA THR A 204 17.17 -2.73 15.50
C THR A 204 15.67 -2.47 15.66
N TYR A 205 15.04 -1.81 14.68
CA TYR A 205 13.63 -1.42 14.80
C TYR A 205 12.67 -2.54 14.41
N ILE A 206 13.03 -3.39 13.45
CA ILE A 206 12.27 -4.59 13.10
C ILE A 206 12.27 -5.58 14.28
N ASP A 207 13.41 -5.81 14.95
CA ASP A 207 13.49 -6.66 16.14
C ASP A 207 12.69 -6.07 17.33
N MET A 208 12.63 -4.75 17.47
CA MET A 208 11.78 -4.09 18.46
C MET A 208 10.31 -4.48 18.30
N VAL A 209 9.81 -4.51 17.06
CA VAL A 209 8.42 -4.92 16.78
C VAL A 209 8.23 -6.42 17.04
N LEU A 210 9.11 -7.27 16.52
CA LEU A 210 9.02 -8.73 16.65
C LEU A 210 9.08 -9.20 18.11
N ASN A 211 9.86 -8.50 18.95
CA ASN A 211 10.06 -8.85 20.35
C ASN A 211 9.14 -8.07 21.31
N SER A 212 8.21 -7.25 20.80
CA SER A 212 7.32 -6.44 21.64
C SER A 212 6.30 -7.27 22.45
N GLY A 213 5.91 -8.44 21.94
CA GLY A 213 4.80 -9.22 22.47
C GLY A 213 3.41 -8.68 22.15
N GLU A 214 3.31 -7.56 21.41
CA GLU A 214 2.03 -6.93 21.07
C GLU A 214 1.36 -7.59 19.85
N TYR A 215 2.13 -8.23 18.98
CA TYR A 215 1.66 -8.74 17.69
C TYR A 215 1.87 -10.23 17.55
N GLU A 216 0.91 -10.89 16.88
CA GLU A 216 0.94 -12.34 16.65
C GLU A 216 0.41 -12.64 15.23
N LEU A 217 1.04 -13.60 14.52
CA LEU A 217 0.51 -14.06 13.24
C LEU A 217 -0.83 -14.77 13.45
N GLU A 218 -1.83 -14.40 12.67
CA GLU A 218 -3.05 -15.19 12.58
C GLU A 218 -2.73 -16.58 12.03
N SER A 219 -3.28 -17.61 12.64
CA SER A 219 -3.03 -19.00 12.25
C SER A 219 -3.62 -19.35 10.89
N ASP A 220 -4.72 -18.70 10.51
CA ASP A 220 -5.34 -18.79 9.20
C ASP A 220 -5.12 -17.48 8.43
N PHE A 221 -4.46 -17.56 7.28
CA PHE A 221 -4.24 -16.44 6.36
C PHE A 221 -5.55 -15.72 5.99
N LYS A 222 -6.65 -16.45 5.81
CA LYS A 222 -7.94 -15.88 5.42
C LYS A 222 -8.55 -15.05 6.55
N TYR A 223 -8.34 -15.46 7.79
CA TYR A 223 -8.90 -14.77 8.96
C TYR A 223 -8.35 -13.37 9.16
N VAL A 224 -7.14 -13.08 8.66
CA VAL A 224 -6.58 -11.70 8.62
C VAL A 224 -7.55 -10.72 7.94
N TRP A 225 -8.33 -11.19 6.96
CA TRP A 225 -9.22 -10.39 6.11
C TRP A 225 -10.69 -10.50 6.50
N SER A 226 -10.99 -11.17 7.61
CA SER A 226 -12.35 -11.36 8.09
C SER A 226 -12.96 -10.08 8.65
N GLU A 227 -14.26 -9.85 8.36
CA GLU A 227 -15.06 -8.81 9.03
C GLU A 227 -15.07 -8.95 10.55
N ASN A 228 -14.93 -10.17 11.05
CA ASN A 228 -14.88 -10.46 12.47
C ASN A 228 -13.49 -10.22 13.10
N ASN A 229 -12.49 -9.84 12.30
CA ASN A 229 -11.11 -9.61 12.73
C ASN A 229 -10.54 -8.28 12.24
N LYS A 230 -11.34 -7.23 12.18
CA LYS A 230 -10.98 -5.92 11.59
C LYS A 230 -9.68 -5.32 12.07
N TYR A 231 -9.30 -5.58 13.33
CA TYR A 231 -8.06 -5.12 13.91
C TYR A 231 -7.47 -6.23 14.80
N GLY A 232 -7.20 -7.38 14.17
CA GLY A 232 -6.61 -8.54 14.83
C GLY A 232 -5.16 -8.31 15.25
N LYS A 233 -4.60 -9.28 15.98
CA LYS A 233 -3.24 -9.20 16.52
C LYS A 233 -2.12 -9.10 15.48
N GLU A 234 -2.41 -9.43 14.22
CA GLU A 234 -1.45 -9.28 13.13
C GLU A 234 -1.34 -7.82 12.65
N MET A 235 -2.36 -6.98 12.89
CA MET A 235 -2.39 -5.59 12.45
C MET A 235 -1.49 -4.70 13.30
N ILE A 236 -0.53 -4.01 12.67
CA ILE A 236 0.37 -3.04 13.31
C ILE A 236 -0.13 -1.61 13.09
N PHE A 237 -0.57 -1.32 11.87
CA PHE A 237 -1.22 -0.07 11.53
C PHE A 237 -2.23 -0.30 10.41
N ALA A 238 -3.46 0.10 10.64
CA ALA A 238 -4.54 -0.05 9.68
C ALA A 238 -5.52 1.11 9.80
N LEU A 239 -6.23 1.41 8.71
CA LEU A 239 -7.29 2.40 8.68
C LEU A 239 -8.62 1.66 8.84
N LEU A 240 -9.30 1.93 9.96
CA LEU A 240 -10.57 1.31 10.29
C LEU A 240 -11.72 2.02 9.59
N HIS A 241 -12.63 1.22 9.05
CA HIS A 241 -13.87 1.68 8.45
C HIS A 241 -15.07 1.00 9.11
N GLU A 242 -16.19 1.72 9.13
CA GLU A 242 -17.47 1.23 9.62
C GLU A 242 -18.53 1.43 8.54
N THR A 243 -19.24 0.36 8.18
CA THR A 243 -20.31 0.40 7.20
C THR A 243 -21.36 1.46 7.59
N GLY A 244 -21.66 2.36 6.66
CA GLY A 244 -22.65 3.42 6.85
C GLY A 244 -22.15 4.67 7.62
N GLN A 245 -20.88 4.68 8.09
CA GLN A 245 -20.32 5.85 8.78
C GLN A 245 -19.10 6.42 8.03
N ASN A 246 -18.01 5.70 7.98
CA ASN A 246 -16.79 6.05 7.25
C ASN A 246 -16.36 4.85 6.40
N ALA A 247 -17.23 4.43 5.51
CA ALA A 247 -17.04 3.26 4.68
C ALA A 247 -16.08 3.51 3.51
N ALA A 248 -15.49 2.45 2.96
CA ALA A 248 -14.62 2.49 1.79
C ALA A 248 -15.32 1.85 0.57
N GLU A 249 -14.88 2.21 -0.62
CA GLU A 249 -15.34 1.57 -1.88
C GLU A 249 -14.39 0.46 -2.37
N ILE A 250 -13.40 0.09 -1.57
CA ILE A 250 -12.34 -0.80 -2.04
C ILE A 250 -12.87 -2.15 -2.52
N ALA A 251 -13.88 -2.71 -1.84
CA ALA A 251 -14.51 -3.95 -2.25
C ALA A 251 -15.27 -3.84 -3.57
N CYS A 252 -15.89 -2.70 -3.88
CA CYS A 252 -16.59 -2.49 -5.16
C CYS A 252 -15.67 -2.64 -6.35
N HIS A 253 -14.47 -2.12 -6.26
CA HIS A 253 -13.53 -2.06 -7.36
C HIS A 253 -12.71 -3.33 -7.51
N PHE A 254 -12.37 -3.99 -6.40
CA PHE A 254 -11.57 -5.21 -6.37
C PHE A 254 -12.39 -6.50 -6.36
N GLY A 255 -13.68 -6.43 -6.02
CA GLY A 255 -14.57 -7.58 -6.02
C GLY A 255 -14.95 -8.04 -7.43
N PRO A 256 -15.30 -9.32 -7.60
CA PRO A 256 -15.62 -9.93 -8.89
C PRO A 256 -16.92 -9.38 -9.47
N SER A 257 -16.99 -9.26 -10.80
CA SER A 257 -18.23 -8.93 -11.48
C SER A 257 -19.22 -10.08 -11.41
N ASP A 258 -20.48 -9.76 -11.09
CA ASP A 258 -21.60 -10.70 -11.17
C ASP A 258 -21.44 -11.99 -10.35
N HIS A 259 -20.58 -12.02 -9.35
CA HIS A 259 -20.43 -13.17 -8.46
C HIS A 259 -21.65 -13.32 -7.54
N PRO A 260 -22.22 -14.54 -7.37
CA PRO A 260 -23.47 -14.75 -6.61
C PRO A 260 -23.36 -14.33 -5.13
N ASP A 261 -22.20 -14.56 -4.50
CA ASP A 261 -21.97 -14.28 -3.07
C ASP A 261 -21.39 -12.87 -2.82
N VAL A 262 -20.98 -12.15 -3.87
CA VAL A 262 -20.39 -10.82 -3.76
C VAL A 262 -21.05 -9.88 -4.78
N PRO A 263 -22.33 -9.57 -4.62
CA PRO A 263 -23.09 -8.82 -5.61
C PRO A 263 -22.65 -7.36 -5.73
N GLY A 264 -22.89 -6.79 -6.90
CA GLY A 264 -22.71 -5.34 -7.13
C GLY A 264 -21.27 -4.84 -7.27
N ARG A 265 -20.32 -5.71 -7.59
CA ARG A 265 -18.90 -5.36 -7.76
C ARG A 265 -18.54 -5.18 -9.24
N TRP A 266 -17.45 -4.46 -9.51
CA TRP A 266 -17.12 -4.02 -10.87
C TRP A 266 -15.95 -4.76 -11.50
N GLN A 267 -15.10 -5.39 -10.71
CA GLN A 267 -13.85 -6.04 -11.15
C GLN A 267 -12.98 -5.16 -12.05
N TYR A 268 -12.95 -3.85 -11.77
CA TYR A 268 -12.09 -2.94 -12.52
C TYR A 268 -10.62 -3.20 -12.23
N TYR A 269 -10.34 -3.70 -11.02
CA TYR A 269 -9.01 -3.90 -10.53
C TYR A 269 -8.82 -5.33 -10.02
N GLY A 270 -7.72 -5.94 -10.41
CA GLY A 270 -7.36 -7.27 -10.00
C GLY A 270 -5.87 -7.52 -10.23
N VAL A 271 -5.40 -8.70 -9.85
CA VAL A 271 -4.06 -9.12 -10.22
C VAL A 271 -4.01 -9.50 -11.69
N SER A 272 -2.88 -9.27 -12.31
CA SER A 272 -2.63 -9.70 -13.69
C SER A 272 -2.65 -11.23 -13.80
N LEU A 273 -3.04 -11.77 -14.96
CA LEU A 273 -3.00 -13.21 -15.21
C LEU A 273 -1.59 -13.80 -15.06
N PRO A 274 -0.51 -13.16 -15.60
CA PRO A 274 0.85 -13.68 -15.39
C PRO A 274 1.25 -13.72 -13.92
N PHE A 275 0.84 -12.74 -13.09
CA PHE A 275 1.12 -12.74 -11.67
C PHE A 275 0.37 -13.87 -10.95
N TRP A 276 -0.93 -14.04 -11.17
CA TRP A 276 -1.72 -15.12 -10.57
C TRP A 276 -1.17 -16.51 -10.97
N ARG A 277 -0.79 -16.70 -12.25
CA ARG A 277 -0.18 -17.96 -12.74
C ARG A 277 1.18 -18.26 -12.13
N SER A 278 1.86 -17.25 -11.58
CA SER A 278 3.16 -17.42 -10.93
C SER A 278 3.09 -18.08 -9.55
N TYR A 279 1.90 -18.12 -8.92
CA TYR A 279 1.71 -18.92 -7.70
C TYR A 279 1.96 -20.41 -7.99
N ASP A 280 2.62 -21.08 -7.07
CA ASP A 280 2.68 -22.55 -7.11
C ASP A 280 1.27 -23.14 -6.96
N LYS A 281 1.00 -24.25 -7.66
CA LYS A 281 -0.31 -24.90 -7.60
C LYS A 281 -0.65 -25.48 -6.23
N GLU A 282 0.38 -25.73 -5.40
CA GLU A 282 0.22 -26.19 -4.03
C GLU A 282 0.20 -25.04 -3.00
N ASP A 283 0.28 -23.78 -3.43
CA ASP A 283 0.15 -22.62 -2.54
C ASP A 283 -1.34 -22.29 -2.34
N PRO A 284 -1.92 -22.47 -1.15
CA PRO A 284 -3.35 -22.25 -0.92
C PRO A 284 -3.79 -20.80 -1.11
N ARG A 285 -2.87 -19.83 -1.10
CA ARG A 285 -3.18 -18.42 -1.38
C ARG A 285 -3.63 -18.21 -2.81
N ARG A 286 -3.29 -19.12 -3.73
CA ARG A 286 -3.79 -19.13 -5.10
C ARG A 286 -5.31 -19.28 -5.16
N GLU A 287 -5.89 -19.99 -4.19
CA GLU A 287 -7.33 -20.19 -4.07
C GLU A 287 -8.05 -19.00 -3.40
N PHE A 288 -7.30 -17.99 -2.94
CA PHE A 288 -7.84 -16.77 -2.34
C PHE A 288 -8.11 -15.67 -3.37
N PHE A 289 -8.54 -16.13 -4.58
CA PHE A 289 -8.92 -15.30 -5.72
C PHE A 289 -10.16 -15.87 -6.39
N TYR A 290 -10.94 -15.03 -7.05
CA TYR A 290 -12.09 -15.42 -7.85
C TYR A 290 -11.65 -15.74 -9.28
N TYR A 291 -11.32 -16.98 -9.57
CA TYR A 291 -10.74 -17.40 -10.86
C TYR A 291 -11.63 -18.36 -11.66
N ASP A 292 -12.71 -18.88 -11.07
CA ASP A 292 -13.66 -19.80 -11.70
C ASP A 292 -15.01 -19.72 -10.98
N TYR A 293 -16.05 -19.14 -11.64
CA TYR A 293 -17.39 -19.06 -11.08
C TYR A 293 -18.44 -18.82 -12.17
N THR A 294 -19.70 -19.18 -11.87
CA THR A 294 -20.84 -18.83 -12.73
C THR A 294 -21.49 -17.56 -12.21
N GLY A 295 -21.66 -16.58 -13.08
CA GLY A 295 -22.26 -15.30 -12.75
C GLY A 295 -23.75 -15.43 -12.45
N ASP A 296 -24.18 -14.73 -11.42
CA ASP A 296 -25.59 -14.47 -11.11
C ASP A 296 -25.77 -12.96 -11.02
N SER A 297 -26.09 -12.33 -12.15
CA SER A 297 -26.32 -10.91 -12.17
C SER A 297 -27.56 -10.56 -11.37
N LYS A 298 -27.38 -10.07 -10.14
CA LYS A 298 -28.43 -9.41 -9.36
C LYS A 298 -28.67 -7.98 -9.83
N ARG A 299 -27.97 -7.54 -10.91
CA ARG A 299 -28.21 -6.26 -11.57
C ARG A 299 -29.52 -6.30 -12.36
N ASP A 300 -30.18 -5.16 -12.46
CA ASP A 300 -31.46 -5.02 -13.18
C ASP A 300 -31.39 -5.43 -14.66
N ASP A 301 -30.20 -5.38 -15.29
CA ASP A 301 -30.01 -5.69 -16.70
C ASP A 301 -29.89 -7.18 -17.02
N LYS A 302 -29.58 -8.04 -16.06
CA LYS A 302 -29.37 -9.50 -16.19
C LYS A 302 -28.53 -9.95 -17.40
N SER A 303 -27.79 -9.03 -18.01
CA SER A 303 -27.05 -9.26 -19.26
C SER A 303 -25.94 -10.32 -19.14
N ASN A 304 -25.51 -10.61 -17.91
CA ASN A 304 -24.42 -11.53 -17.59
C ASN A 304 -24.90 -12.75 -16.78
N TYR A 305 -26.20 -12.95 -16.66
CA TYR A 305 -26.75 -14.09 -15.93
C TYR A 305 -26.35 -15.42 -16.59
N GLY A 306 -25.78 -16.32 -15.80
CA GLY A 306 -25.40 -17.65 -16.25
C GLY A 306 -24.09 -17.73 -17.03
N PHE A 307 -23.34 -16.63 -17.20
CA PHE A 307 -22.00 -16.71 -17.79
C PHE A 307 -21.01 -17.40 -16.84
N HIS A 308 -20.21 -18.30 -17.40
CA HIS A 308 -19.09 -18.90 -16.69
C HIS A 308 -17.84 -18.03 -16.85
N TYR A 309 -17.38 -17.45 -15.76
CA TYR A 309 -16.17 -16.64 -15.69
C TYR A 309 -14.98 -17.54 -15.34
N MET A 310 -13.97 -17.57 -16.20
CA MET A 310 -12.80 -18.40 -15.99
C MET A 310 -11.53 -17.73 -16.56
N ILE A 311 -10.40 -18.21 -16.07
CA ILE A 311 -9.09 -17.81 -16.63
C ILE A 311 -8.83 -18.63 -17.90
N PRO A 312 -8.53 -17.98 -19.05
CA PRO A 312 -8.17 -18.68 -20.26
C PRO A 312 -6.89 -19.51 -20.08
N GLU A 313 -6.71 -20.57 -20.87
CA GLU A 313 -5.43 -21.25 -20.98
C GLU A 313 -4.35 -20.28 -21.50
N GLU A 314 -3.08 -20.57 -21.20
CA GLU A 314 -1.99 -19.71 -21.63
C GLU A 314 -1.91 -19.68 -23.17
N GLY A 315 -1.90 -18.47 -23.75
CA GLY A 315 -1.89 -18.24 -25.18
C GLY A 315 -3.26 -18.26 -25.87
N VAL A 316 -4.35 -18.53 -25.14
CA VAL A 316 -5.71 -18.41 -25.67
C VAL A 316 -6.15 -16.96 -25.55
N VAL A 317 -6.43 -16.34 -26.67
CA VAL A 317 -7.08 -15.02 -26.77
C VAL A 317 -8.58 -15.25 -26.91
N ASP A 318 -9.35 -14.33 -26.44
CA ASP A 318 -10.80 -14.34 -26.37
C ASP A 318 -11.48 -15.20 -27.47
N VAL A 319 -12.15 -16.27 -27.05
CA VAL A 319 -12.96 -17.10 -27.96
C VAL A 319 -14.40 -16.70 -27.70
N PRO A 320 -15.08 -16.07 -28.66
CA PRO A 320 -16.48 -15.72 -28.51
C PRO A 320 -17.29 -16.97 -28.22
N ASN A 321 -17.84 -17.04 -27.01
CA ASN A 321 -18.74 -18.10 -26.59
C ASN A 321 -19.91 -17.45 -25.84
N ASP A 322 -21.12 -17.81 -26.20
CA ASP A 322 -22.33 -17.22 -25.62
C ASP A 322 -22.55 -17.52 -24.13
N THR A 323 -21.70 -18.35 -23.53
CA THR A 323 -21.83 -18.79 -22.14
C THR A 323 -20.57 -18.68 -21.31
N THR A 324 -19.42 -18.29 -21.88
CA THR A 324 -18.14 -18.20 -21.17
C THR A 324 -17.51 -16.84 -21.36
N LYS A 325 -17.04 -16.23 -20.29
CA LYS A 325 -16.22 -15.00 -20.31
C LYS A 325 -14.83 -15.27 -19.77
N TYR A 326 -13.83 -14.95 -20.58
CA TYR A 326 -12.45 -15.01 -20.14
C TYR A 326 -12.06 -13.77 -19.35
N MET A 327 -11.53 -13.99 -18.15
CA MET A 327 -11.05 -12.91 -17.29
C MET A 327 -9.75 -12.33 -17.85
N GLN A 328 -9.61 -11.02 -17.80
CA GLN A 328 -8.37 -10.30 -18.14
C GLN A 328 -7.53 -10.00 -16.89
N ASN A 329 -8.15 -9.99 -15.73
CA ASN A 329 -7.53 -9.90 -14.40
C ASN A 329 -8.27 -10.81 -13.42
N VAL A 330 -7.69 -11.04 -12.25
CA VAL A 330 -8.25 -11.91 -11.23
C VAL A 330 -8.51 -11.12 -9.96
N ALA A 331 -9.76 -11.08 -9.53
CA ALA A 331 -10.17 -10.38 -8.32
C ALA A 331 -9.66 -11.12 -7.07
N THR A 332 -9.10 -10.39 -6.10
CA THR A 332 -8.68 -10.94 -4.82
C THR A 332 -9.82 -10.99 -3.81
N MET A 333 -9.83 -12.02 -2.97
CA MET A 333 -10.78 -12.11 -1.86
C MET A 333 -10.41 -11.22 -0.66
N LYS A 334 -9.21 -10.63 -0.60
CA LYS A 334 -8.78 -9.82 0.56
C LYS A 334 -9.77 -8.75 0.97
N TYR A 335 -10.45 -8.13 0.02
CA TYR A 335 -11.40 -7.04 0.28
C TYR A 335 -12.87 -7.48 0.26
N THR A 336 -13.14 -8.76 0.04
CA THR A 336 -14.50 -9.27 -0.08
C THR A 336 -14.73 -10.57 0.70
N TYR A 337 -13.72 -11.06 1.42
CA TYR A 337 -13.81 -12.28 2.21
C TYR A 337 -14.85 -12.13 3.34
N ASP A 338 -15.76 -13.11 3.48
CA ASP A 338 -16.84 -13.17 4.47
C ASP A 338 -17.66 -11.87 4.64
N MET A 339 -17.91 -11.14 3.56
CA MET A 339 -18.67 -9.90 3.60
C MET A 339 -20.06 -10.13 4.21
N ILE A 340 -20.38 -9.31 5.22
CA ILE A 340 -21.69 -9.34 5.91
C ILE A 340 -22.69 -8.45 5.19
N SER A 341 -22.22 -7.45 4.45
CA SER A 341 -23.03 -6.43 3.78
C SER A 341 -22.78 -6.40 2.28
N ASP A 342 -23.83 -6.27 1.50
CA ASP A 342 -23.80 -5.95 0.08
C ASP A 342 -23.72 -4.45 -0.20
N ALA A 343 -23.53 -3.65 0.84
CA ALA A 343 -23.42 -2.20 0.73
C ALA A 343 -22.29 -1.80 -0.24
N TYR A 344 -22.57 -0.81 -1.07
CA TYR A 344 -21.63 -0.21 -1.99
C TYR A 344 -20.42 0.35 -1.25
N TYR A 345 -20.68 1.01 -0.14
CA TYR A 345 -19.72 1.51 0.82
C TYR A 345 -19.65 0.55 2.00
N ASP A 346 -18.56 -0.16 2.12
CA ASP A 346 -18.36 -1.17 3.15
C ASP A 346 -17.37 -0.74 4.25
N GLY A 347 -17.35 -1.48 5.34
CA GLY A 347 -16.50 -1.20 6.49
C GLY A 347 -15.16 -1.93 6.46
N ARG A 348 -14.59 -2.24 5.29
CA ARG A 348 -13.32 -2.95 5.19
C ARG A 348 -12.16 -2.19 5.76
N THR A 349 -11.44 -2.82 6.66
CA THR A 349 -10.16 -2.31 7.18
C THR A 349 -9.10 -2.32 6.10
N ILE A 350 -8.39 -1.21 5.94
CA ILE A 350 -7.25 -1.10 5.04
C ILE A 350 -5.97 -1.34 5.84
N CYS A 351 -5.33 -2.48 5.60
CA CYS A 351 -4.06 -2.83 6.23
C CYS A 351 -2.92 -2.03 5.60
N VAL A 352 -2.19 -1.27 6.41
CA VAL A 352 -1.00 -0.52 5.99
C VAL A 352 0.28 -1.24 6.42
N PHE A 353 0.34 -1.71 7.68
CA PHE A 353 1.42 -2.54 8.19
C PHE A 353 0.85 -3.70 8.99
N ARG A 354 1.40 -4.90 8.77
CA ARG A 354 1.09 -6.10 9.55
C ARG A 354 2.34 -6.95 9.80
N LEU A 355 2.23 -7.86 10.74
CA LEU A 355 3.37 -8.64 11.23
C LEU A 355 4.04 -9.48 10.14
N SER A 356 3.30 -10.00 9.15
CA SER A 356 3.90 -10.76 8.04
C SER A 356 4.88 -9.92 7.23
N ASP A 357 4.58 -8.64 6.97
CA ASP A 357 5.52 -7.72 6.30
C ASP A 357 6.80 -7.57 7.13
N VAL A 358 6.65 -7.37 8.44
CA VAL A 358 7.79 -7.23 9.37
C VAL A 358 8.65 -8.49 9.42
N ILE A 359 8.03 -9.69 9.42
CA ILE A 359 8.75 -10.98 9.38
C ILE A 359 9.52 -11.13 8.05
N LEU A 360 8.91 -10.74 6.92
CA LEU A 360 9.60 -10.79 5.62
C LEU A 360 10.69 -9.71 5.50
N CYS A 361 10.53 -8.54 6.12
CA CYS A 361 11.62 -7.57 6.29
C CYS A 361 12.76 -8.18 7.12
N LYS A 362 12.45 -8.93 8.18
CA LYS A 362 13.46 -9.64 8.98
C LYS A 362 14.21 -10.68 8.14
N ALA A 363 13.51 -11.45 7.30
CA ALA A 363 14.13 -12.40 6.39
C ALA A 363 15.16 -11.70 5.46
N GLU A 364 14.79 -10.56 4.87
CA GLU A 364 15.68 -9.75 4.03
C GLU A 364 16.91 -9.27 4.80
N ILE A 365 16.71 -8.73 6.00
CA ILE A 365 17.78 -8.26 6.87
C ILE A 365 18.75 -9.41 7.21
N GLU A 366 18.23 -10.53 7.65
CA GLU A 366 19.07 -11.66 8.03
C GLU A 366 19.81 -12.27 6.84
N ASN A 367 19.19 -12.30 5.65
CA ASN A 367 19.89 -12.74 4.45
C ASN A 367 21.09 -11.83 4.14
N ASN A 368 20.91 -10.53 4.21
CA ASN A 368 21.96 -9.58 3.85
C ASN A 368 23.07 -9.49 4.90
N LEU A 369 22.76 -9.63 6.18
CA LEU A 369 23.75 -9.61 7.25
C LEU A 369 24.43 -10.98 7.45
N ASN A 370 23.66 -12.05 7.50
CA ASN A 370 24.09 -13.36 8.02
C ASN A 370 23.96 -14.51 6.99
N GLY A 371 23.36 -14.23 5.82
CA GLY A 371 23.23 -15.18 4.71
C GLY A 371 21.95 -16.03 4.73
N PRO A 372 21.77 -16.87 3.70
CA PRO A 372 20.51 -17.59 3.44
C PRO A 372 20.01 -18.46 4.60
N ALA A 373 20.92 -19.11 5.31
CA ALA A 373 20.54 -19.97 6.43
C ALA A 373 19.88 -19.21 7.58
N ALA A 374 20.26 -17.94 7.81
CA ALA A 374 19.68 -17.08 8.83
C ALA A 374 18.31 -16.53 8.41
N ALA A 375 18.07 -16.33 7.12
CA ALA A 375 16.81 -15.86 6.57
C ALA A 375 15.72 -16.94 6.50
N LEU A 376 16.13 -18.18 6.25
CA LEU A 376 15.25 -19.31 5.97
C LEU A 376 14.12 -19.52 6.98
N PRO A 377 14.35 -19.44 8.30
CA PRO A 377 13.28 -19.60 9.29
C PRO A 377 12.15 -18.60 9.14
N TYR A 378 12.47 -17.34 8.88
CA TYR A 378 11.49 -16.25 8.70
C TYR A 378 10.69 -16.41 7.41
N LEU A 379 11.36 -16.77 6.32
CA LEU A 379 10.71 -17.04 5.04
C LEU A 379 9.74 -18.23 5.17
N ASN A 380 10.18 -19.32 5.79
CA ASN A 380 9.36 -20.52 5.98
C ASN A 380 8.25 -20.32 7.01
N GLN A 381 8.40 -19.41 7.97
CA GLN A 381 7.33 -19.06 8.91
C GLN A 381 6.10 -18.54 8.17
N ILE A 382 6.28 -17.64 7.20
CA ILE A 382 5.17 -17.11 6.38
C ILE A 382 4.60 -18.19 5.46
N ARG A 383 5.47 -18.95 4.77
CA ARG A 383 5.04 -20.03 3.88
C ARG A 383 4.27 -21.12 4.63
N GLY A 384 4.77 -21.55 5.78
CA GLY A 384 4.11 -22.56 6.62
C GLY A 384 2.76 -22.11 7.15
N ARG A 385 2.64 -20.83 7.62
CA ARG A 385 1.36 -20.24 8.01
C ARG A 385 0.34 -20.25 6.86
N ALA A 386 0.78 -19.93 5.65
CA ALA A 386 -0.07 -19.93 4.46
C ALA A 386 -0.39 -21.36 3.94
N GLY A 387 0.24 -22.41 4.50
CA GLY A 387 0.15 -23.78 3.97
C GLY A 387 0.91 -24.00 2.67
N ALA A 388 1.76 -23.07 2.26
CA ALA A 388 2.57 -23.18 1.05
C ALA A 388 3.80 -24.07 1.27
N PRO A 389 4.29 -24.78 0.23
CA PRO A 389 5.49 -25.61 0.36
C PRO A 389 6.71 -24.84 0.86
N GLU A 390 7.29 -25.29 1.97
CA GLU A 390 8.44 -24.64 2.59
C GLU A 390 9.76 -25.00 1.89
N TYR A 391 10.70 -24.04 1.83
CA TYR A 391 12.03 -24.27 1.32
C TYR A 391 12.81 -25.25 2.20
N GLY A 392 13.49 -26.22 1.56
CA GLY A 392 14.27 -27.26 2.24
C GLY A 392 13.45 -28.45 2.76
N LYS A 393 12.12 -28.38 2.75
CA LYS A 393 11.25 -29.51 3.12
C LYS A 393 10.70 -30.30 1.92
N ASN A 394 10.89 -29.79 0.71
CA ASN A 394 10.41 -30.37 -0.52
C ASN A 394 11.49 -30.23 -1.60
N SER A 395 11.72 -31.28 -2.41
CA SER A 395 12.73 -31.28 -3.47
C SER A 395 12.48 -30.23 -4.55
N ARG A 396 11.23 -29.81 -4.77
CA ARG A 396 10.87 -28.72 -5.69
C ARG A 396 11.26 -27.34 -5.16
N PHE A 397 11.44 -27.20 -3.84
CA PHE A 397 11.80 -25.98 -3.15
C PHE A 397 13.10 -26.19 -2.36
N PRO A 398 14.26 -26.37 -3.04
CA PRO A 398 15.54 -26.46 -2.35
C PRO A 398 15.85 -25.13 -1.64
N VAL A 399 16.63 -25.18 -0.57
CA VAL A 399 17.09 -23.98 0.11
C VAL A 399 17.91 -23.13 -0.88
N PRO A 400 17.58 -21.84 -1.05
CA PRO A 400 18.38 -20.95 -1.88
C PRO A 400 19.83 -20.89 -1.41
N ALA A 401 20.78 -21.17 -2.31
CA ALA A 401 22.18 -21.36 -1.94
C ALA A 401 22.99 -20.06 -1.82
N THR A 402 22.54 -18.97 -2.45
CA THR A 402 23.23 -17.67 -2.44
C THR A 402 22.34 -16.58 -1.86
N LYS A 403 22.94 -15.46 -1.46
CA LYS A 403 22.20 -14.28 -1.00
C LYS A 403 21.23 -13.77 -2.06
N GLU A 404 21.64 -13.75 -3.31
CA GLU A 404 20.83 -13.31 -4.44
C GLU A 404 19.62 -14.22 -4.64
N ALA A 405 19.82 -15.55 -4.67
CA ALA A 405 18.74 -16.51 -4.80
C ALA A 405 17.75 -16.44 -3.61
N MET A 406 18.25 -16.19 -2.40
CA MET A 406 17.40 -15.98 -1.22
C MET A 406 16.64 -14.65 -1.31
N ASN A 407 17.26 -13.58 -1.77
CA ASN A 407 16.59 -12.31 -2.00
C ASN A 407 15.48 -12.45 -3.06
N ASP A 408 15.71 -13.19 -4.14
CA ASP A 408 14.69 -13.48 -5.15
C ASP A 408 13.52 -14.31 -4.55
N ALA A 409 13.81 -15.28 -3.68
CA ALA A 409 12.79 -16.05 -2.97
C ALA A 409 11.97 -15.18 -2.00
N ILE A 410 12.62 -14.29 -1.25
CA ILE A 410 11.96 -13.35 -0.34
C ILE A 410 11.10 -12.35 -1.14
N LEU A 411 11.62 -11.77 -2.21
CA LEU A 411 10.87 -10.84 -3.07
C LEU A 411 9.61 -11.50 -3.68
N LYS A 412 9.74 -12.76 -4.08
CA LYS A 412 8.63 -13.56 -4.58
C LYS A 412 7.59 -13.80 -3.51
N GLU A 413 8.01 -14.20 -2.31
CA GLU A 413 7.12 -14.43 -1.17
C GLU A 413 6.41 -13.16 -0.74
N ARG A 414 7.11 -12.01 -0.69
CA ARG A 414 6.52 -10.70 -0.43
C ARG A 414 5.41 -10.37 -1.44
N GLY A 415 5.64 -10.65 -2.72
CA GLY A 415 4.62 -10.49 -3.76
C GLY A 415 3.37 -11.32 -3.49
N TYR A 416 3.52 -12.57 -3.07
CA TYR A 416 2.39 -13.47 -2.82
C TYR A 416 1.64 -13.18 -1.53
N GLU A 417 2.38 -12.85 -0.48
CA GLU A 417 1.82 -12.57 0.83
C GLU A 417 1.12 -11.20 0.87
N LEU A 418 1.74 -10.18 0.26
CA LEU A 418 1.37 -8.77 0.41
C LEU A 418 0.64 -8.20 -0.82
N VAL A 419 -0.13 -9.04 -1.54
CA VAL A 419 -0.93 -8.59 -2.71
C VAL A 419 -1.82 -7.42 -2.32
N PHE A 420 -1.69 -6.30 -3.04
CA PHE A 420 -2.45 -5.07 -2.83
C PHE A 420 -2.36 -4.47 -1.41
N GLU A 421 -1.17 -4.60 -0.81
CA GLU A 421 -0.85 -3.99 0.48
C GLU A 421 0.23 -2.89 0.36
N PHE A 422 0.25 -2.20 -0.76
CA PHE A 422 1.06 -1.00 -1.03
C PHE A 422 2.59 -1.22 -1.04
N GLN A 423 3.08 -2.47 -1.25
CA GLN A 423 4.49 -2.79 -1.08
C GLN A 423 5.23 -3.08 -2.40
N ARG A 424 4.51 -3.57 -3.44
CA ARG A 424 5.17 -4.24 -4.58
C ARG A 424 6.19 -3.37 -5.29
N ARG A 425 5.86 -2.13 -5.63
CA ARG A 425 6.76 -1.23 -6.36
C ARG A 425 8.01 -0.88 -5.55
N ALA A 426 7.83 -0.53 -4.27
CA ALA A 426 8.93 -0.23 -3.37
C ALA A 426 9.85 -1.45 -3.19
N ASP A 427 9.29 -2.65 -3.08
CA ASP A 427 10.03 -3.91 -3.02
C ASP A 427 10.85 -4.14 -4.29
N LEU A 428 10.22 -4.06 -5.46
CA LEU A 428 10.92 -4.26 -6.75
C LEU A 428 12.09 -3.28 -6.93
N ILE A 429 11.91 -2.01 -6.54
CA ILE A 429 12.95 -0.98 -6.62
C ILE A 429 14.08 -1.30 -5.65
N ARG A 430 13.75 -1.61 -4.38
CA ARG A 430 14.74 -1.90 -3.33
C ARG A 430 15.57 -3.14 -3.65
N PHE A 431 14.95 -4.19 -4.20
CA PHE A 431 15.66 -5.40 -4.64
C PHE A 431 16.37 -5.24 -5.99
N GLY A 432 16.31 -4.07 -6.64
CA GLY A 432 16.93 -3.81 -7.94
C GLY A 432 16.33 -4.62 -9.09
N LYS A 433 15.07 -5.03 -8.97
CA LYS A 433 14.39 -5.92 -9.92
C LYS A 433 13.25 -5.23 -10.70
N TYR A 434 13.02 -3.93 -10.50
CA TYR A 434 11.88 -3.24 -11.08
C TYR A 434 11.89 -3.31 -12.61
N GLU A 435 12.99 -2.92 -13.23
CA GLU A 435 13.14 -2.91 -14.69
C GLU A 435 12.97 -4.31 -15.30
N GLU A 436 13.71 -5.30 -14.78
CA GLU A 436 13.69 -6.68 -15.26
C GLU A 436 12.29 -7.28 -15.19
N ILE A 437 11.66 -7.20 -14.02
CA ILE A 437 10.37 -7.87 -13.75
C ILE A 437 9.23 -7.17 -14.50
N VAL A 438 9.17 -5.83 -14.51
CA VAL A 438 8.09 -5.12 -15.18
C VAL A 438 8.18 -5.29 -16.69
N ASN A 439 9.37 -5.21 -17.31
CA ASN A 439 9.54 -5.47 -18.73
C ASN A 439 9.14 -6.91 -19.13
N ALA A 440 9.55 -7.90 -18.32
CA ALA A 440 9.14 -9.28 -18.57
C ALA A 440 7.62 -9.46 -18.44
N HIS A 441 6.99 -8.74 -17.51
CA HIS A 441 5.55 -8.74 -17.31
C HIS A 441 4.78 -8.14 -18.49
N LEU A 442 5.16 -6.94 -18.95
CA LEU A 442 4.55 -6.28 -20.12
C LEU A 442 4.62 -7.16 -21.36
N LYS A 443 5.75 -7.86 -21.57
CA LYS A 443 5.90 -8.83 -22.65
C LYS A 443 4.90 -10.00 -22.55
N LYS A 444 4.68 -10.53 -21.33
CA LYS A 444 3.70 -11.61 -21.10
C LYS A 444 2.25 -11.15 -21.31
N LEU A 445 1.96 -9.89 -21.07
CA LEU A 445 0.65 -9.31 -21.36
C LEU A 445 0.42 -9.04 -22.86
N GLY A 446 1.43 -9.21 -23.72
CA GLY A 446 1.33 -8.91 -25.14
C GLY A 446 1.21 -7.42 -25.43
N ILE A 447 1.58 -6.57 -24.48
CA ILE A 447 1.55 -5.11 -24.66
C ILE A 447 2.67 -4.76 -25.66
N ALA A 448 2.25 -4.42 -26.86
CA ALA A 448 3.14 -4.00 -27.90
C ALA A 448 3.80 -2.66 -27.53
N GLN A 449 5.11 -2.64 -27.65
CA GLN A 449 6.00 -1.53 -27.36
C GLN A 449 5.47 -0.16 -27.83
N PRO A 450 5.79 0.96 -27.12
CA PRO A 450 7.21 1.31 -27.04
C PRO A 450 7.83 1.36 -25.65
N THR A 451 7.20 0.89 -24.60
CA THR A 451 7.66 1.24 -23.27
C THR A 451 8.67 0.24 -22.73
N ASN A 452 9.96 0.53 -22.87
CA ASN A 452 10.96 -0.08 -22.02
C ASN A 452 11.00 0.65 -20.68
N VAL A 453 10.67 -0.04 -19.61
CA VAL A 453 10.88 0.45 -18.25
C VAL A 453 12.38 0.47 -17.99
N THR A 454 12.91 1.64 -17.69
CA THR A 454 14.31 1.87 -17.34
C THR A 454 14.43 2.34 -15.90
N SER A 455 15.64 2.40 -15.38
CA SER A 455 15.92 2.94 -14.05
C SER A 455 15.45 4.39 -13.86
N ASP A 456 15.31 5.16 -14.93
CA ASP A 456 14.78 6.53 -14.91
C ASP A 456 13.33 6.57 -14.45
N LEU A 457 12.56 5.48 -14.70
CA LEU A 457 11.17 5.34 -14.24
C LEU A 457 11.06 4.88 -12.78
N ARG A 458 12.17 4.90 -12.05
CA ARG A 458 12.17 4.70 -10.59
C ARG A 458 11.24 5.71 -9.88
N TYR A 459 11.06 6.89 -10.45
CA TYR A 459 10.15 7.91 -9.93
C TYR A 459 9.11 8.28 -10.98
N PHE A 460 7.89 8.52 -10.53
CA PHE A 460 6.84 9.04 -11.39
C PHE A 460 7.09 10.50 -11.79
N PRO A 461 6.52 10.96 -12.91
CA PRO A 461 6.51 12.38 -13.21
C PRO A 461 5.71 13.12 -12.14
N TYR A 462 6.15 14.33 -11.80
CA TYR A 462 5.35 15.20 -10.92
C TYR A 462 4.03 15.55 -11.60
N PRO A 463 2.94 15.70 -10.83
CA PRO A 463 1.63 16.01 -11.40
C PRO A 463 1.67 17.27 -12.27
N LEU A 464 1.01 17.21 -13.41
CA LEU A 464 1.09 18.27 -14.43
C LEU A 464 0.72 19.65 -13.89
N ASN A 465 -0.37 19.75 -13.14
CA ASN A 465 -0.84 21.02 -12.60
C ASN A 465 0.17 21.64 -11.61
N ASP A 466 0.76 20.81 -10.73
CA ASP A 466 1.75 21.26 -9.78
C ASP A 466 3.06 21.65 -10.48
N ALA A 467 3.47 20.88 -11.50
CA ALA A 467 4.64 21.20 -12.31
C ALA A 467 4.48 22.51 -13.12
N GLN A 468 3.25 22.85 -13.54
CA GLN A 468 2.96 24.13 -14.20
C GLN A 468 3.10 25.32 -13.24
N LEU A 469 2.86 25.13 -11.95
CA LEU A 469 2.96 26.16 -10.93
C LEU A 469 4.37 26.30 -10.37
N ASN A 470 5.14 25.20 -10.30
CA ASN A 470 6.49 25.19 -9.74
C ASN A 470 7.52 24.73 -10.80
N PRO A 471 8.38 25.64 -11.31
CA PRO A 471 9.40 25.32 -12.31
C PRO A 471 10.39 24.24 -11.86
N ASN A 472 10.65 24.09 -10.56
CA ASN A 472 11.55 23.07 -10.06
C ASN A 472 11.03 21.65 -10.30
N LEU A 473 9.70 21.47 -10.32
CA LEU A 473 9.04 20.20 -10.68
C LEU A 473 9.04 20.00 -12.21
N ALA A 474 8.75 21.04 -12.98
CA ALA A 474 8.63 20.97 -14.44
C ALA A 474 9.92 20.51 -15.12
N ASN A 475 11.06 20.96 -14.63
CA ASN A 475 12.37 20.68 -15.21
C ASN A 475 12.77 19.19 -15.11
N GLU A 476 12.23 18.44 -14.15
CA GLU A 476 12.53 17.03 -13.92
C GLU A 476 11.63 16.07 -14.72
N ASN A 477 10.43 16.51 -15.11
CA ASN A 477 9.42 15.62 -15.71
C ASN A 477 9.85 14.92 -17.01
N PRO A 478 10.61 15.54 -17.94
CA PRO A 478 10.94 14.88 -19.21
C PRO A 478 11.73 13.58 -19.05
N SER A 479 12.54 13.44 -18.00
CA SER A 479 13.32 12.22 -17.73
C SER A 479 12.50 11.07 -17.12
N ARG A 480 11.29 11.38 -16.62
CA ARG A 480 10.43 10.47 -15.84
C ARG A 480 9.26 9.90 -16.63
N LEU A 481 9.17 10.19 -17.91
CA LEU A 481 8.09 9.69 -18.78
C LEU A 481 8.51 8.39 -19.48
N PRO A 482 7.61 7.40 -19.56
CA PRO A 482 7.81 6.22 -20.40
C PRO A 482 8.08 6.63 -21.85
N LYS A 483 9.07 6.00 -22.49
CA LYS A 483 9.48 6.30 -23.87
C LYS A 483 9.06 5.20 -24.83
#